data_273d62bb953225eadabd260a9672bc6b
#
_entry.id   273d62bb953225eadabd260a9672bc6b
#
_cell.length_a   1.000
_cell.length_b   1.000
_cell.length_c   1.000
_cell.angle_alpha   90.00
_cell.angle_beta   90.00
_cell.angle_gamma   90.00
#
_symmetry.space_group_name_H-M   'P 1'
#
loop_
_entity.id
_entity.type
_entity.pdbx_description
1 polymer ?
#
loop_
_entity_poly.entity_id
_entity_poly.type
_entity_poly.pdbx_seq_one_letter_code
_entity_poly.pdbx_strand_id
1 'polypeptide(L)'
;MEIKPFDTTIHFENDGSLEFFFIGTGSAFSKKFFQTNLLIIKGKDHLLVDCGTMCPYAFSTYNSNITKVRNLLITHSHADHIGGIEEAGLMGRYATKQKPTMIISDYYKKILWNQSLRGGMSYGEYTNGQYLTFDDYFTQIKPVRIASRPRPLYQSTCGSIDIKIYRTKHIPDSTGSWQQSFYSCGILVDERILFPSDTRFDPELIRLMLKRYPNIEWIFHDCQFFPGGVHAFYDELKTFPPDIRRKMFLCHYGDGREKFDAVGDGFAGFTEKGCYYNFG
;
A
#
# COMPACT_ATOMS: atom_id res chain seq x y z
N MET A 1 0.06 17.52 -11.32
CA MET A 1 -0.40 16.11 -11.36
C MET A 1 -1.43 15.95 -12.46
N GLU A 2 -1.30 14.93 -13.29
CA GLU A 2 -2.26 14.54 -14.32
C GLU A 2 -2.89 13.20 -13.95
N ILE A 3 -4.20 13.04 -14.17
CA ILE A 3 -4.92 11.79 -13.89
C ILE A 3 -5.45 11.24 -15.21
N LYS A 4 -5.08 9.99 -15.54
CA LYS A 4 -5.50 9.31 -16.76
C LYS A 4 -6.03 7.91 -16.45
N PRO A 5 -7.18 7.49 -16.97
CA PRO A 5 -7.58 6.09 -16.93
C PRO A 5 -6.58 5.22 -17.73
N PHE A 6 -6.47 3.94 -17.37
CA PHE A 6 -5.75 3.00 -18.23
C PHE A 6 -6.49 2.86 -19.56
N ASP A 7 -5.73 2.59 -20.61
CA ASP A 7 -6.30 2.41 -21.96
C ASP A 7 -6.55 0.91 -22.24
N THR A 8 -5.56 0.21 -22.74
CA THR A 8 -5.72 -1.20 -23.18
C THR A 8 -5.10 -2.20 -22.20
N THR A 9 -3.98 -1.86 -21.59
CA THR A 9 -3.27 -2.67 -20.60
C THR A 9 -2.47 -1.77 -19.67
N ILE A 10 -2.27 -2.20 -18.42
CA ILE A 10 -1.40 -1.45 -17.52
C ILE A 10 0.06 -1.60 -17.93
N HIS A 11 0.81 -0.50 -17.83
CA HIS A 11 2.26 -0.48 -18.01
C HIS A 11 3.00 -0.60 -16.67
N PHE A 12 4.23 -1.07 -16.72
CA PHE A 12 5.14 -1.24 -15.57
C PHE A 12 6.40 -0.40 -15.70
N GLU A 13 6.50 0.35 -16.80
CA GLU A 13 7.61 1.22 -17.13
C GLU A 13 7.06 2.50 -17.77
N ASN A 14 7.75 3.63 -17.62
CA ASN A 14 7.40 4.91 -18.21
C ASN A 14 8.66 5.73 -18.58
N ASP A 15 8.48 7.01 -18.87
CA ASP A 15 9.54 7.96 -19.27
C ASP A 15 10.45 8.43 -18.11
N GLY A 16 10.22 8.00 -16.88
CA GLY A 16 10.96 8.40 -15.68
C GLY A 16 10.16 9.27 -14.72
N SER A 17 8.97 9.71 -15.11
CA SER A 17 8.04 10.39 -14.20
C SER A 17 7.56 9.45 -13.08
N LEU A 18 7.29 10.00 -11.90
CA LEU A 18 6.67 9.25 -10.83
C LEU A 18 5.17 9.08 -11.11
N GLU A 19 4.69 7.84 -11.15
CA GLU A 19 3.30 7.51 -11.34
C GLU A 19 2.78 6.55 -10.28
N PHE A 20 1.54 6.77 -9.82
CA PHE A 20 0.76 5.83 -9.04
C PHE A 20 -0.39 5.30 -9.88
N PHE A 21 -0.49 3.99 -10.00
CA PHE A 21 -1.65 3.32 -10.59
C PHE A 21 -2.42 2.58 -9.51
N PHE A 22 -3.64 3.00 -9.24
CA PHE A 22 -4.49 2.31 -8.27
C PHE A 22 -5.23 1.14 -8.94
N ILE A 23 -4.77 -0.08 -8.63
CA ILE A 23 -5.39 -1.34 -9.07
C ILE A 23 -6.79 -1.46 -8.49
N GLY A 24 -6.95 -1.05 -7.24
CA GLY A 24 -8.20 -0.89 -6.54
C GLY A 24 -8.11 0.23 -5.51
N THR A 25 -9.26 0.72 -5.07
CA THR A 25 -9.37 1.87 -4.15
C THR A 25 -10.37 1.65 -3.03
N GLY A 26 -11.02 0.49 -3.00
CA GLY A 26 -12.03 0.15 -2.01
C GLY A 26 -11.48 -0.48 -0.75
N SER A 27 -12.30 -0.51 0.28
CA SER A 27 -12.04 -1.20 1.55
C SER A 27 -12.04 -2.72 1.39
N ALA A 28 -11.70 -3.44 2.45
CA ALA A 28 -11.64 -4.90 2.50
C ALA A 28 -12.85 -5.61 1.88
N PHE A 29 -14.05 -5.06 2.08
CA PHE A 29 -15.31 -5.67 1.68
C PHE A 29 -15.96 -5.03 0.46
N SER A 30 -15.33 -4.03 -0.16
CA SER A 30 -15.82 -3.40 -1.38
C SER A 30 -16.00 -4.43 -2.51
N LYS A 31 -17.10 -4.31 -3.24
CA LYS A 31 -17.41 -5.12 -4.44
C LYS A 31 -17.28 -4.31 -5.72
N LYS A 32 -17.40 -2.97 -5.62
CA LYS A 32 -17.36 -2.06 -6.77
C LYS A 32 -15.94 -1.61 -7.15
N PHE A 33 -15.05 -1.49 -6.15
CA PHE A 33 -13.81 -0.73 -6.33
C PHE A 33 -12.53 -1.56 -6.26
N PHE A 34 -12.61 -2.89 -6.10
CA PHE A 34 -11.51 -3.76 -5.68
C PHE A 34 -10.89 -3.27 -4.37
N GLN A 35 -10.07 -4.09 -3.76
CA GLN A 35 -9.31 -3.71 -2.55
C GLN A 35 -8.19 -2.74 -2.90
N THR A 36 -7.85 -1.84 -1.99
CA THR A 36 -6.80 -0.84 -2.20
C THR A 36 -5.45 -1.52 -2.39
N ASN A 37 -4.95 -1.49 -3.62
CA ASN A 37 -3.63 -1.97 -3.99
C ASN A 37 -3.04 -0.96 -4.98
N LEU A 38 -1.77 -0.58 -4.76
CA LEU A 38 -1.13 0.51 -5.46
C LEU A 38 0.12 0.02 -6.20
N LEU A 39 0.18 0.24 -7.51
CA LEU A 39 1.39 0.05 -8.31
C LEU A 39 2.07 1.42 -8.50
N ILE A 40 3.28 1.54 -7.99
CA ILE A 40 4.15 2.71 -8.17
C ILE A 40 5.08 2.43 -9.34
N ILE A 41 5.24 3.38 -10.26
CA ILE A 41 6.04 3.24 -11.48
C ILE A 41 6.95 4.47 -11.61
N LYS A 42 8.23 4.24 -11.96
CA LYS A 42 9.17 5.31 -12.27
C LYS A 42 10.28 4.79 -13.19
N GLY A 43 10.29 5.23 -14.42
CA GLY A 43 11.21 4.74 -15.44
C GLY A 43 11.02 3.23 -15.68
N LYS A 44 12.06 2.44 -15.45
CA LYS A 44 12.02 0.97 -15.56
C LYS A 44 11.69 0.26 -14.26
N ASP A 45 11.48 1.01 -13.19
CA ASP A 45 11.26 0.48 -11.86
C ASP A 45 9.78 0.51 -11.51
N HIS A 46 9.31 -0.53 -10.84
CA HIS A 46 7.96 -0.57 -10.28
C HIS A 46 7.93 -1.29 -8.93
N LEU A 47 6.97 -0.89 -8.11
CA LEU A 47 6.72 -1.46 -6.79
C LEU A 47 5.21 -1.64 -6.59
N LEU A 48 4.78 -2.86 -6.32
CA LEU A 48 3.41 -3.10 -5.85
C LEU A 48 3.36 -2.95 -4.32
N VAL A 49 2.55 -2.00 -3.87
CA VAL A 49 2.23 -1.81 -2.45
C VAL A 49 0.91 -2.52 -2.16
N ASP A 50 1.01 -3.54 -1.34
CA ASP A 50 -0.03 -4.51 -1.02
C ASP A 50 -0.47 -5.38 -2.21
N CYS A 51 -0.89 -6.59 -1.87
CA CYS A 51 -1.41 -7.58 -2.82
C CYS A 51 -2.56 -8.33 -2.14
N GLY A 52 -3.72 -7.69 -2.10
CA GLY A 52 -4.92 -8.24 -1.48
C GLY A 52 -5.53 -9.39 -2.27
N THR A 53 -6.56 -10.02 -1.70
CA THR A 53 -7.24 -11.18 -2.28
C THR A 53 -7.73 -10.93 -3.70
N MET A 54 -8.20 -9.72 -4.00
CA MET A 54 -8.70 -9.35 -5.33
C MET A 54 -7.62 -8.82 -6.27
N CYS A 55 -6.39 -8.63 -5.81
CA CYS A 55 -5.33 -8.00 -6.59
C CYS A 55 -4.95 -8.79 -7.85
N PRO A 56 -4.68 -10.12 -7.80
CA PRO A 56 -4.37 -10.89 -9.00
C PRO A 56 -5.54 -10.90 -10.02
N TYR A 57 -6.77 -10.99 -9.53
CA TYR A 57 -7.95 -10.89 -10.40
C TYR A 57 -8.10 -9.51 -11.02
N ALA A 58 -7.89 -8.43 -10.25
CA ALA A 58 -7.93 -7.07 -10.76
C ALA A 58 -6.88 -6.84 -11.86
N PHE A 59 -5.65 -7.38 -11.72
CA PHE A 59 -4.67 -7.36 -12.81
C PHE A 59 -5.21 -7.96 -14.11
N SER A 60 -5.96 -9.06 -14.05
CA SER A 60 -6.55 -9.68 -15.23
C SER A 60 -7.58 -8.78 -15.92
N THR A 61 -8.34 -7.99 -15.16
CA THR A 61 -9.29 -7.02 -15.72
C THR A 61 -8.61 -5.84 -16.43
N TYR A 62 -7.33 -5.61 -16.14
CA TYR A 62 -6.48 -4.62 -16.80
C TYR A 62 -5.56 -5.23 -17.87
N ASN A 63 -5.93 -6.40 -18.41
CA ASN A 63 -5.17 -7.14 -19.43
C ASN A 63 -3.71 -7.40 -19.01
N SER A 64 -3.51 -7.72 -17.74
CA SER A 64 -2.20 -8.00 -17.16
C SER A 64 -2.27 -9.19 -16.20
N ASN A 65 -1.20 -9.50 -15.51
CA ASN A 65 -1.17 -10.53 -14.49
C ASN A 65 -0.10 -10.27 -13.43
N ILE A 66 -0.23 -10.94 -12.28
CA ILE A 66 0.65 -10.76 -11.13
C ILE A 66 2.10 -11.15 -11.39
N THR A 67 2.37 -12.01 -12.38
CA THR A 67 3.75 -12.44 -12.69
C THR A 67 4.63 -11.34 -13.28
N LYS A 68 4.05 -10.22 -13.70
CA LYS A 68 4.82 -9.03 -14.13
C LYS A 68 5.36 -8.23 -12.96
N VAL A 69 4.82 -8.41 -11.76
CA VAL A 69 5.28 -7.71 -10.55
C VAL A 69 6.61 -8.27 -10.09
N ARG A 70 7.63 -7.41 -10.02
CA ARG A 70 8.98 -7.76 -9.58
C ARG A 70 9.26 -7.39 -8.14
N ASN A 71 8.63 -6.33 -7.65
CA ASN A 71 8.89 -5.78 -6.32
C ASN A 71 7.59 -5.57 -5.56
N LEU A 72 7.62 -5.93 -4.28
CA LEU A 72 6.49 -5.88 -3.35
C LEU A 72 6.88 -5.11 -2.09
N LEU A 73 5.94 -4.37 -1.53
CA LEU A 73 5.98 -3.85 -0.17
C LEU A 73 4.63 -4.10 0.46
N ILE A 74 4.60 -4.71 1.63
CA ILE A 74 3.36 -5.04 2.33
C ILE A 74 3.24 -4.17 3.57
N THR A 75 2.10 -3.49 3.69
CA THR A 75 1.85 -2.55 4.77
C THR A 75 1.44 -3.22 6.07
N HIS A 76 0.59 -4.24 5.99
CA HIS A 76 0.13 -5.05 7.13
C HIS A 76 -0.55 -6.35 6.68
N SER A 77 -1.01 -7.19 7.64
CA SER A 77 -1.42 -8.58 7.36
C SER A 77 -2.94 -8.80 7.26
N HIS A 78 -3.75 -7.81 6.94
CA HIS A 78 -5.14 -8.05 6.57
C HIS A 78 -5.25 -8.71 5.18
N ALA A 79 -6.29 -9.51 4.97
CA ALA A 79 -6.45 -10.29 3.73
C ALA A 79 -6.58 -9.42 2.47
N ASP A 80 -7.13 -8.24 2.59
CA ASP A 80 -7.22 -7.25 1.51
C ASP A 80 -5.88 -6.58 1.15
N HIS A 81 -4.82 -6.86 1.94
CA HIS A 81 -3.44 -6.43 1.69
C HIS A 81 -2.48 -7.58 1.40
N ILE A 82 -2.80 -8.81 1.83
CA ILE A 82 -1.89 -9.96 1.65
C ILE A 82 -2.49 -11.16 0.92
N GLY A 83 -3.81 -11.23 0.72
CA GLY A 83 -4.48 -12.45 0.24
C GLY A 83 -4.08 -12.92 -1.16
N GLY A 84 -3.48 -12.06 -1.98
CA GLY A 84 -2.93 -12.40 -3.30
C GLY A 84 -1.43 -12.73 -3.32
N ILE A 85 -0.72 -12.59 -2.18
CA ILE A 85 0.74 -12.82 -2.10
C ILE A 85 1.08 -14.29 -2.37
N GLU A 86 0.24 -15.21 -1.91
CA GLU A 86 0.43 -16.64 -2.15
C GLU A 86 0.51 -16.92 -3.66
N GLU A 87 -0.41 -16.39 -4.45
CA GLU A 87 -0.38 -16.51 -5.91
C GLU A 87 0.90 -15.90 -6.50
N ALA A 88 1.27 -14.68 -6.08
CA ALA A 88 2.49 -14.04 -6.56
C ALA A 88 3.76 -14.89 -6.29
N GLY A 89 3.87 -15.46 -5.09
CA GLY A 89 4.99 -16.31 -4.70
C GLY A 89 5.01 -17.65 -5.43
N LEU A 90 3.86 -18.33 -5.52
CA LEU A 90 3.72 -19.61 -6.22
C LEU A 90 3.99 -19.46 -7.72
N MET A 91 3.41 -18.45 -8.37
CA MET A 91 3.66 -18.17 -9.79
C MET A 91 5.14 -17.82 -10.03
N GLY A 92 5.76 -17.03 -9.14
CA GLY A 92 7.19 -16.73 -9.19
C GLY A 92 8.05 -18.00 -9.13
N ARG A 93 7.75 -18.91 -8.18
CA ARG A 93 8.50 -20.15 -8.00
C ARG A 93 8.25 -21.16 -9.12
N TYR A 94 6.99 -21.44 -9.43
CA TYR A 94 6.64 -22.60 -10.28
C TYR A 94 6.47 -22.25 -11.75
N ALA A 95 5.98 -21.05 -12.08
CA ALA A 95 5.72 -20.68 -13.46
C ALA A 95 6.88 -19.88 -14.10
N THR A 96 7.21 -18.73 -13.54
CA THR A 96 8.21 -17.81 -14.13
C THR A 96 9.65 -18.14 -13.72
N LYS A 97 9.86 -18.92 -12.65
CA LYS A 97 11.17 -19.19 -12.02
C LYS A 97 11.91 -17.92 -11.58
N GLN A 98 11.16 -16.87 -11.26
CA GLN A 98 11.67 -15.58 -10.81
C GLN A 98 10.97 -15.16 -9.53
N LYS A 99 11.70 -15.16 -8.41
CA LYS A 99 11.18 -14.74 -7.12
C LYS A 99 10.92 -13.24 -7.12
N PRO A 100 9.72 -12.77 -6.75
CA PRO A 100 9.53 -11.35 -6.46
C PRO A 100 10.45 -10.90 -5.31
N THR A 101 10.90 -9.67 -5.37
CA THR A 101 11.64 -9.03 -4.27
C THR A 101 10.65 -8.34 -3.34
N MET A 102 10.78 -8.53 -2.03
CA MET A 102 9.92 -7.90 -1.03
C MET A 102 10.74 -6.97 -0.12
N ILE A 103 10.36 -5.69 -0.10
CA ILE A 103 10.89 -4.72 0.86
C ILE A 103 10.17 -4.98 2.20
N ILE A 104 10.89 -5.58 3.15
CA ILE A 104 10.30 -6.00 4.42
C ILE A 104 11.35 -6.09 5.53
N SER A 105 11.01 -5.60 6.74
CA SER A 105 11.87 -5.74 7.92
C SER A 105 11.87 -7.19 8.44
N ASP A 106 12.94 -7.60 9.13
CA ASP A 106 13.01 -8.92 9.77
C ASP A 106 11.88 -9.15 10.78
N TYR A 107 11.46 -8.08 11.45
CA TYR A 107 10.35 -8.14 12.40
C TYR A 107 9.03 -8.50 11.71
N TYR A 108 8.68 -7.77 10.65
CA TYR A 108 7.42 -8.01 9.95
C TYR A 108 7.47 -9.29 9.08
N LYS A 109 8.62 -9.62 8.50
CA LYS A 109 8.83 -10.90 7.79
C LYS A 109 8.42 -12.10 8.66
N LYS A 110 8.81 -12.11 9.95
CA LYS A 110 8.44 -13.19 10.88
C LYS A 110 6.92 -13.26 11.10
N ILE A 111 6.26 -12.11 11.23
CA ILE A 111 4.80 -12.04 11.40
C ILE A 111 4.12 -12.54 10.12
N LEU A 112 4.44 -11.95 8.98
CA LEU A 112 3.83 -12.28 7.69
C LEU A 112 3.99 -13.77 7.36
N TRP A 113 5.20 -14.30 7.51
CA TRP A 113 5.45 -15.72 7.20
C TRP A 113 4.76 -16.65 8.19
N ASN A 114 5.05 -16.52 9.50
CA ASN A 114 4.63 -17.51 10.48
C ASN A 114 3.14 -17.46 10.82
N GLN A 115 2.51 -16.27 10.71
CA GLN A 115 1.12 -16.07 11.14
C GLN A 115 0.14 -16.01 9.97
N SER A 116 0.64 -15.86 8.72
CA SER A 116 -0.25 -15.72 7.55
C SER A 116 0.10 -16.69 6.42
N LEU A 117 1.30 -16.63 5.85
CA LEU A 117 1.61 -17.33 4.58
C LEU A 117 2.04 -18.79 4.75
N ARG A 118 2.63 -19.14 5.88
CA ARG A 118 3.25 -20.47 6.09
C ARG A 118 2.29 -21.62 5.86
N GLY A 119 1.02 -21.47 6.25
CA GLY A 119 0.00 -22.52 6.10
C GLY A 119 -0.21 -22.95 4.66
N GLY A 120 -0.32 -22.00 3.73
CA GLY A 120 -0.53 -22.27 2.30
C GLY A 120 0.75 -22.52 1.52
N MET A 121 1.87 -21.90 1.93
CA MET A 121 3.09 -21.88 1.10
C MET A 121 4.17 -22.87 1.54
N SER A 122 4.30 -23.18 2.83
CA SER A 122 5.44 -23.96 3.33
C SER A 122 5.39 -25.42 2.92
N TYR A 123 4.22 -26.02 2.96
CA TYR A 123 4.05 -27.49 2.88
C TYR A 123 3.98 -28.05 1.46
N GLY A 124 4.12 -27.24 0.42
CA GLY A 124 4.09 -27.67 -0.98
C GLY A 124 5.25 -28.59 -1.37
N GLU A 125 6.40 -28.45 -0.70
CA GLU A 125 7.59 -29.30 -0.93
C GLU A 125 8.27 -29.62 0.39
N TYR A 126 8.90 -30.82 0.43
CA TYR A 126 9.75 -31.24 1.52
C TYR A 126 11.07 -31.77 0.96
N THR A 127 12.15 -31.06 1.19
CA THR A 127 13.46 -31.42 0.63
C THR A 127 14.54 -31.29 1.72
N ASN A 128 15.43 -32.29 1.81
CA ASN A 128 16.53 -32.32 2.78
C ASN A 128 16.07 -32.14 4.25
N GLY A 129 14.91 -32.68 4.63
CA GLY A 129 14.40 -32.59 5.99
C GLY A 129 13.73 -31.27 6.33
N GLN A 130 13.48 -30.42 5.35
CA GLN A 130 12.89 -29.09 5.57
C GLN A 130 11.76 -28.79 4.60
N TYR A 131 10.74 -28.09 5.09
CA TYR A 131 9.70 -27.46 4.29
C TYR A 131 10.19 -26.13 3.74
N LEU A 132 9.49 -25.62 2.71
CA LEU A 132 9.79 -24.33 2.11
C LEU A 132 9.65 -23.18 3.13
N THR A 133 10.47 -22.17 2.92
CA THR A 133 10.55 -20.96 3.74
C THR A 133 10.18 -19.72 2.95
N PHE A 134 10.10 -18.58 3.60
CA PHE A 134 9.92 -17.30 2.92
C PHE A 134 10.94 -17.07 1.80
N ASP A 135 12.22 -17.43 2.06
CA ASP A 135 13.31 -17.16 1.13
C ASP A 135 13.29 -18.10 -0.11
N ASP A 136 12.45 -19.13 -0.09
CA ASP A 136 12.19 -19.96 -1.27
C ASP A 136 11.26 -19.28 -2.27
N TYR A 137 10.43 -18.35 -1.83
CA TYR A 137 9.45 -17.65 -2.64
C TYR A 137 9.80 -16.18 -2.93
N PHE A 138 10.49 -15.50 -2.01
CA PHE A 138 10.78 -14.07 -2.10
C PHE A 138 12.24 -13.77 -1.82
N THR A 139 12.74 -12.72 -2.46
CA THR A 139 14.02 -12.10 -2.11
C THR A 139 13.76 -10.93 -1.16
N GLN A 140 14.44 -10.89 -0.01
CA GLN A 140 14.24 -9.82 0.96
C GLN A 140 15.15 -8.61 0.68
N ILE A 141 14.57 -7.39 0.68
CA ILE A 141 15.31 -6.13 0.88
C ILE A 141 14.93 -5.59 2.27
N LYS A 142 15.93 -5.35 3.12
CA LYS A 142 15.73 -4.84 4.48
C LYS A 142 15.76 -3.33 4.49
N PRO A 143 14.67 -2.64 4.91
CA PRO A 143 14.71 -1.20 5.11
C PRO A 143 15.70 -0.80 6.23
N VAL A 144 16.42 0.28 6.01
CA VAL A 144 17.38 0.82 6.99
C VAL A 144 16.69 1.87 7.86
N ARG A 145 16.85 1.76 9.18
CA ARG A 145 16.28 2.75 10.10
C ARG A 145 17.07 4.06 10.04
N ILE A 146 16.39 5.15 9.70
CA ILE A 146 16.97 6.50 9.58
C ILE A 146 16.55 7.44 10.72
N ALA A 147 15.48 7.11 11.46
CA ALA A 147 15.10 7.82 12.68
C ALA A 147 14.38 6.89 13.66
N SER A 148 14.45 7.22 14.96
CA SER A 148 13.78 6.47 16.03
C SER A 148 12.64 7.24 16.67
N ARG A 149 12.71 8.58 16.70
CA ARG A 149 11.75 9.46 17.38
C ARG A 149 11.33 10.61 16.46
N PRO A 150 10.12 11.15 16.67
CA PRO A 150 9.07 10.70 17.58
C PRO A 150 8.43 9.38 17.14
N ARG A 151 8.57 8.99 15.86
CA ARG A 151 8.08 7.74 15.24
C ARG A 151 9.22 7.09 14.45
N PRO A 152 9.41 5.76 14.53
CA PRO A 152 10.42 5.09 13.73
C PRO A 152 10.21 5.34 12.25
N LEU A 153 11.28 5.70 11.56
CA LEU A 153 11.31 5.92 10.13
C LEU A 153 12.41 5.06 9.53
N TYR A 154 12.06 4.35 8.50
CA TYR A 154 12.98 3.52 7.73
C TYR A 154 13.06 4.02 6.30
N GLN A 155 14.15 3.72 5.63
CA GLN A 155 14.36 4.01 4.22
C GLN A 155 14.70 2.74 3.46
N SER A 156 14.21 2.67 2.24
CA SER A 156 14.57 1.67 1.24
C SER A 156 14.47 2.30 -0.14
N THR A 157 14.98 1.61 -1.15
CA THR A 157 14.81 1.98 -2.55
C THR A 157 14.30 0.79 -3.35
N CYS A 158 13.55 1.07 -4.41
CA CYS A 158 13.22 0.12 -5.46
C CYS A 158 13.69 0.74 -6.77
N GLY A 159 14.94 0.43 -7.17
CA GLY A 159 15.61 1.14 -8.26
C GLY A 159 15.65 2.65 -8.01
N SER A 160 15.02 3.42 -8.89
CA SER A 160 14.93 4.88 -8.81
C SER A 160 13.86 5.42 -7.84
N ILE A 161 13.02 4.55 -7.29
CA ILE A 161 11.94 4.93 -6.36
C ILE A 161 12.52 4.98 -4.94
N ASP A 162 12.55 6.15 -4.31
CA ASP A 162 12.93 6.32 -2.89
C ASP A 162 11.71 6.16 -1.99
N ILE A 163 11.83 5.37 -0.92
CA ILE A 163 10.72 4.99 -0.07
C ILE A 163 11.09 5.22 1.39
N LYS A 164 10.32 6.05 2.09
CA LYS A 164 10.36 6.12 3.55
C LYS A 164 9.18 5.32 4.10
N ILE A 165 9.43 4.49 5.10
CA ILE A 165 8.43 3.60 5.71
C ILE A 165 8.29 3.99 7.17
N TYR A 166 7.05 4.18 7.63
CA TYR A 166 6.75 4.57 9.01
C TYR A 166 5.55 3.78 9.56
N ARG A 167 5.51 3.63 10.89
CA ARG A 167 4.41 2.93 11.56
C ARG A 167 3.12 3.75 11.54
N THR A 168 1.98 3.08 11.38
CA THR A 168 0.64 3.67 11.45
C THR A 168 -0.13 3.16 12.67
N LYS A 169 -1.23 3.83 13.01
CA LYS A 169 -2.13 3.49 14.10
C LYS A 169 -3.38 2.84 13.51
N HIS A 170 -3.45 1.51 13.52
CA HIS A 170 -4.54 0.80 12.83
C HIS A 170 -5.34 -0.10 13.77
N ILE A 171 -4.87 -1.29 14.10
CA ILE A 171 -5.57 -2.28 14.92
C ILE A 171 -4.85 -2.50 16.27
N PRO A 172 -5.61 -2.87 17.32
CA PRO A 172 -7.08 -2.93 17.43
C PRO A 172 -7.75 -1.54 17.42
N ASP A 173 -9.09 -1.53 17.31
CA ASP A 173 -9.91 -0.31 17.33
C ASP A 173 -9.76 0.52 18.61
N SER A 174 -9.38 -0.11 19.70
CA SER A 174 -9.11 0.53 20.99
C SER A 174 -7.71 1.14 21.10
N THR A 175 -6.85 0.98 20.08
CA THR A 175 -5.46 1.49 20.18
C THR A 175 -5.40 3.01 20.25
N GLY A 176 -4.70 3.53 21.27
CA GLY A 176 -4.47 4.96 21.45
C GLY A 176 -3.27 5.49 20.67
N SER A 177 -2.33 4.61 20.28
CA SER A 177 -1.08 5.01 19.65
C SER A 177 -0.54 3.95 18.69
N TRP A 178 0.37 4.35 17.80
CA TRP A 178 1.06 3.42 16.89
C TRP A 178 1.90 2.37 17.65
N GLN A 179 2.39 2.67 18.85
CA GLN A 179 3.15 1.73 19.69
C GLN A 179 2.30 0.56 20.17
N GLN A 180 1.04 0.82 20.45
CA GLN A 180 0.06 -0.16 20.91
C GLN A 180 -0.60 -0.91 19.75
N SER A 181 -0.45 -0.39 18.52
CA SER A 181 -1.00 -1.01 17.33
C SER A 181 -0.21 -2.26 16.94
N PHE A 182 -0.92 -3.26 16.43
CA PHE A 182 -0.32 -4.33 15.67
C PHE A 182 0.50 -3.75 14.50
N TYR A 183 1.37 -4.54 13.89
CA TYR A 183 2.21 -4.00 12.83
C TYR A 183 1.38 -3.50 11.66
N SER A 184 1.49 -2.23 11.39
CA SER A 184 1.02 -1.58 10.15
C SER A 184 1.98 -0.44 9.81
N CYS A 185 2.11 -0.12 8.54
CA CYS A 185 2.97 0.95 8.08
C CYS A 185 2.37 1.68 6.86
N GLY A 186 2.74 2.94 6.73
CA GLY A 186 2.54 3.75 5.55
C GLY A 186 3.88 4.07 4.90
N ILE A 187 3.82 4.69 3.72
CA ILE A 187 4.99 5.07 2.93
C ILE A 187 4.94 6.53 2.52
N LEU A 188 6.12 7.11 2.34
CA LEU A 188 6.34 8.37 1.63
C LEU A 188 7.27 8.07 0.45
N VAL A 189 6.83 8.41 -0.75
CA VAL A 189 7.53 8.12 -2.00
C VAL A 189 8.17 9.41 -2.52
N ASP A 190 9.47 9.34 -2.84
CA ASP A 190 10.30 10.43 -3.38
C ASP A 190 10.21 11.73 -2.53
N GLU A 191 9.88 11.62 -1.24
CA GLU A 191 9.61 12.74 -0.33
C GLU A 191 8.47 13.68 -0.79
N ARG A 192 7.66 13.24 -1.76
CA ARG A 192 6.61 14.01 -2.43
C ARG A 192 5.20 13.46 -2.19
N ILE A 193 5.03 12.14 -2.19
CA ILE A 193 3.70 11.52 -2.16
C ILE A 193 3.55 10.66 -0.92
N LEU A 194 2.62 11.05 -0.05
CA LEU A 194 2.34 10.37 1.22
C LEU A 194 1.17 9.39 1.05
N PHE A 195 1.40 8.14 1.37
CA PHE A 195 0.39 7.07 1.42
C PHE A 195 0.42 6.39 2.78
N PRO A 196 -0.43 6.79 3.74
CA PRO A 196 -0.50 6.17 5.06
C PRO A 196 -0.93 4.71 5.05
N SER A 197 -1.56 4.23 3.96
CA SER A 197 -2.29 2.96 3.95
C SER A 197 -3.35 2.96 5.06
N ASP A 198 -3.69 1.81 5.62
CA ASP A 198 -4.71 1.72 6.65
C ASP A 198 -4.24 2.33 7.97
N THR A 199 -4.99 3.29 8.43
CA THR A 199 -4.73 3.98 9.70
C THR A 199 -6.01 4.56 10.29
N ARG A 200 -6.15 4.54 11.60
CA ARG A 200 -7.12 5.38 12.28
C ARG A 200 -6.74 6.84 12.10
N PHE A 201 -7.68 7.75 12.36
CA PHE A 201 -7.40 9.18 12.31
C PHE A 201 -6.18 9.51 13.21
N ASP A 202 -5.11 9.98 12.58
CA ASP A 202 -3.82 10.31 13.23
C ASP A 202 -3.28 11.64 12.71
N PRO A 203 -3.87 12.78 13.15
CA PRO A 203 -3.45 14.09 12.68
C PRO A 203 -2.02 14.44 13.08
N GLU A 204 -1.48 13.82 14.13
CA GLU A 204 -0.08 14.02 14.54
C GLU A 204 0.88 13.42 13.50
N LEU A 205 0.56 12.26 12.95
CA LEU A 205 1.33 11.66 11.87
C LEU A 205 1.41 12.59 10.67
N ILE A 206 0.26 13.06 10.20
CA ILE A 206 0.21 13.93 9.01
C ILE A 206 1.00 15.23 9.23
N ARG A 207 0.82 15.89 10.37
CA ARG A 207 1.58 17.11 10.71
C ARG A 207 3.07 16.85 10.83
N LEU A 208 3.47 15.72 11.44
CA LEU A 208 4.86 15.31 11.55
C LEU A 208 5.51 15.12 10.18
N MET A 209 4.82 14.43 9.27
CA MET A 209 5.34 14.15 7.92
C MET A 209 5.45 15.44 7.10
N LEU A 210 4.43 16.30 7.11
CA LEU A 210 4.45 17.60 6.42
C LEU A 210 5.53 18.53 6.97
N LYS A 211 5.77 18.53 8.28
CA LYS A 211 6.85 19.32 8.89
C LYS A 211 8.25 18.81 8.50
N ARG A 212 8.43 17.48 8.45
CA ARG A 212 9.72 16.86 8.16
C ARG A 212 10.04 16.87 6.66
N TYR A 213 9.03 16.77 5.83
CA TYR A 213 9.11 16.71 4.36
C TYR A 213 8.21 17.79 3.75
N PRO A 214 8.68 19.03 3.69
CA PRO A 214 7.86 20.16 3.23
C PRO A 214 7.47 20.07 1.76
N ASN A 215 8.16 19.22 0.99
CA ASN A 215 7.89 18.96 -0.43
C ASN A 215 6.73 17.98 -0.67
N ILE A 216 6.04 17.50 0.37
CA ILE A 216 4.85 16.66 0.18
C ILE A 216 3.78 17.43 -0.60
N GLU A 217 3.50 16.94 -1.80
CA GLU A 217 2.54 17.50 -2.74
C GLU A 217 1.15 16.92 -2.54
N TRP A 218 1.07 15.57 -2.36
CA TRP A 218 -0.18 14.84 -2.29
C TRP A 218 -0.18 13.80 -1.17
N ILE A 219 -1.39 13.53 -0.67
CA ILE A 219 -1.67 12.55 0.39
C ILE A 219 -2.80 11.65 -0.12
N PHE A 220 -2.60 10.34 -0.15
CA PHE A 220 -3.66 9.36 -0.44
C PHE A 220 -4.02 8.65 0.87
N HIS A 221 -5.10 9.13 1.52
CA HIS A 221 -5.47 8.72 2.87
C HIS A 221 -6.63 7.72 2.84
N ASP A 222 -6.60 6.68 3.71
CA ASP A 222 -7.74 5.80 3.89
C ASP A 222 -8.94 6.55 4.49
N CYS A 223 -10.14 6.05 4.22
CA CYS A 223 -11.37 6.69 4.63
C CYS A 223 -12.49 5.68 4.83
N GLN A 224 -13.18 5.76 5.96
CA GLN A 224 -14.45 5.07 6.16
C GLN A 224 -15.60 6.06 6.37
N PHE A 225 -16.84 5.62 6.09
CA PHE A 225 -18.03 6.48 6.10
C PHE A 225 -18.91 6.35 7.35
N PHE A 226 -18.37 5.78 8.42
CA PHE A 226 -19.05 5.62 9.70
C PHE A 226 -18.05 5.84 10.85
N PRO A 227 -18.52 6.30 12.03
CA PRO A 227 -17.64 6.55 13.17
C PRO A 227 -17.17 5.23 13.82
N GLY A 228 -16.02 5.30 14.48
CA GLY A 228 -15.40 4.15 15.16
C GLY A 228 -14.67 3.22 14.21
N GLY A 229 -14.25 2.05 14.70
CA GLY A 229 -13.49 1.09 13.91
C GLY A 229 -12.01 1.44 13.78
N VAL A 230 -11.39 0.91 12.74
CA VAL A 230 -9.92 0.87 12.59
C VAL A 230 -9.39 1.79 11.49
N HIS A 231 -10.25 2.53 10.80
CA HIS A 231 -9.92 3.47 9.73
C HIS A 231 -10.28 4.90 10.13
N ALA A 232 -9.77 5.88 9.38
CA ALA A 232 -10.10 7.28 9.57
C ALA A 232 -11.54 7.56 9.11
N PHE A 233 -12.37 8.10 10.00
CA PHE A 233 -13.72 8.48 9.65
C PHE A 233 -13.73 9.77 8.81
N TYR A 234 -14.59 9.82 7.80
CA TYR A 234 -14.69 10.93 6.85
C TYR A 234 -14.82 12.29 7.53
N ASP A 235 -15.69 12.41 8.57
CA ASP A 235 -15.87 13.67 9.28
C ASP A 235 -14.68 14.04 10.18
N GLU A 236 -13.90 13.07 10.66
CA GLU A 236 -12.62 13.34 11.32
C GLU A 236 -11.61 13.94 10.32
N LEU A 237 -11.54 13.38 9.10
CA LEU A 237 -10.67 13.92 8.04
C LEU A 237 -11.04 15.34 7.65
N LYS A 238 -12.33 15.70 7.69
CA LYS A 238 -12.81 17.09 7.45
C LYS A 238 -12.28 18.09 8.48
N THR A 239 -11.81 17.62 9.65
CA THR A 239 -11.22 18.52 10.67
C THR A 239 -9.80 18.99 10.31
N PHE A 240 -9.15 18.40 9.30
CA PHE A 240 -7.88 18.94 8.82
C PHE A 240 -8.04 20.35 8.24
N PRO A 241 -7.01 21.21 8.40
CA PRO A 241 -6.96 22.52 7.76
C PRO A 241 -7.17 22.43 6.23
N PRO A 242 -7.78 23.46 5.61
CA PRO A 242 -8.09 23.44 4.17
C PRO A 242 -6.88 23.24 3.26
N ASP A 243 -5.70 23.71 3.64
CA ASP A 243 -4.45 23.55 2.89
C ASP A 243 -3.96 22.09 2.89
N ILE A 244 -4.25 21.31 3.94
CA ILE A 244 -3.98 19.88 4.01
C ILE A 244 -5.04 19.11 3.22
N ARG A 245 -6.34 19.42 3.41
CA ARG A 245 -7.42 18.71 2.69
C ARG A 245 -7.30 18.82 1.18
N ARG A 246 -6.95 19.99 0.65
CA ARG A 246 -6.74 20.19 -0.80
C ARG A 246 -5.63 19.33 -1.42
N LYS A 247 -4.73 18.79 -0.60
CA LYS A 247 -3.70 17.83 -1.03
C LYS A 247 -4.12 16.37 -0.84
N MET A 248 -5.31 16.11 -0.28
CA MET A 248 -5.69 14.77 0.18
C MET A 248 -6.71 14.14 -0.77
N PHE A 249 -6.32 13.04 -1.40
CA PHE A 249 -7.21 12.08 -2.04
C PHE A 249 -7.62 11.02 -1.03
N LEU A 250 -8.89 10.58 -1.08
CA LEU A 250 -9.43 9.57 -0.20
C LEU A 250 -9.50 8.22 -0.92
N CYS A 251 -8.97 7.17 -0.28
CA CYS A 251 -8.99 5.79 -0.75
C CYS A 251 -9.47 4.84 0.35
N HIS A 252 -9.48 3.55 0.09
CA HIS A 252 -9.91 2.50 1.03
C HIS A 252 -11.36 2.69 1.54
N TYR A 253 -12.21 3.24 0.71
CA TYR A 253 -13.60 3.57 1.04
C TYR A 253 -14.57 2.43 0.69
N GLY A 254 -15.74 2.44 1.33
CA GLY A 254 -16.82 1.50 1.06
C GLY A 254 -17.60 1.83 -0.23
N ASP A 255 -18.48 0.88 -0.65
CA ASP A 255 -19.26 0.96 -1.88
C ASP A 255 -20.28 2.10 -1.93
N GLY A 256 -20.47 2.85 -0.86
CA GLY A 256 -21.40 3.98 -0.75
C GLY A 256 -20.79 5.35 -0.94
N ARG A 257 -19.59 5.48 -1.54
CA ARG A 257 -18.86 6.74 -1.68
C ARG A 257 -19.64 7.83 -2.43
N GLU A 258 -20.58 7.43 -3.31
CA GLU A 258 -21.41 8.34 -4.08
C GLU A 258 -22.35 9.23 -3.23
N LYS A 259 -22.49 8.93 -1.95
CA LYS A 259 -23.24 9.73 -0.98
C LYS A 259 -22.45 10.88 -0.39
N PHE A 260 -21.17 11.01 -0.73
CA PHE A 260 -20.22 11.98 -0.18
C PHE A 260 -19.61 12.82 -1.28
N ASP A 261 -19.54 14.13 -1.07
CA ASP A 261 -18.92 15.09 -1.98
C ASP A 261 -17.55 15.50 -1.45
N ALA A 262 -16.53 14.68 -1.69
CA ALA A 262 -15.18 14.96 -1.22
C ALA A 262 -14.63 16.29 -1.72
N VAL A 263 -14.91 16.66 -2.97
CA VAL A 263 -14.45 17.92 -3.56
C VAL A 263 -15.19 19.10 -2.92
N GLY A 264 -16.51 19.03 -2.76
CA GLY A 264 -17.31 20.06 -2.07
C GLY A 264 -16.90 20.23 -0.60
N ASP A 265 -16.43 19.16 0.06
CA ASP A 265 -15.88 19.17 1.42
C ASP A 265 -14.41 19.61 1.48
N GLY A 266 -13.82 20.01 0.34
CA GLY A 266 -12.49 20.62 0.23
C GLY A 266 -11.32 19.63 0.14
N PHE A 267 -11.57 18.35 -0.12
CA PHE A 267 -10.54 17.38 -0.47
C PHE A 267 -10.17 17.47 -1.96
N ALA A 268 -9.05 16.86 -2.35
CA ALA A 268 -8.69 16.74 -3.77
C ALA A 268 -9.66 15.83 -4.54
N GLY A 269 -10.30 14.89 -3.86
CA GLY A 269 -11.30 13.98 -4.40
C GLY A 269 -11.20 12.57 -3.82
N PHE A 270 -11.98 11.66 -4.38
CA PHE A 270 -11.78 10.23 -4.18
C PHE A 270 -10.78 9.70 -5.19
N THR A 271 -9.92 8.78 -4.75
CA THR A 271 -9.01 8.07 -5.65
C THR A 271 -9.79 7.13 -6.57
N GLU A 272 -9.49 7.12 -7.86
CA GLU A 272 -10.18 6.28 -8.84
C GLU A 272 -9.36 5.03 -9.20
N LYS A 273 -10.00 3.86 -9.15
CA LYS A 273 -9.37 2.60 -9.60
C LYS A 273 -9.12 2.61 -11.10
N GLY A 274 -8.05 1.96 -11.54
CA GLY A 274 -7.70 1.88 -12.96
C GLY A 274 -7.25 3.22 -13.55
N CYS A 275 -6.76 4.13 -12.70
CA CYS A 275 -6.24 5.43 -13.13
C CYS A 275 -4.78 5.60 -12.73
N TYR A 276 -4.00 6.20 -13.63
CA TYR A 276 -2.67 6.69 -13.38
C TYR A 276 -2.73 8.10 -12.82
N TYR A 277 -1.97 8.35 -11.77
CA TYR A 277 -1.69 9.66 -11.18
C TYR A 277 -0.24 10.00 -11.47
N ASN A 278 0.01 10.82 -12.50
CA ASN A 278 1.35 11.22 -12.90
C ASN A 278 1.75 12.51 -12.18
N PHE A 279 2.89 12.48 -11.50
CA PHE A 279 3.38 13.59 -10.69
C PHE A 279 4.54 14.37 -11.35
N GLY A 280 4.95 13.98 -12.54
CA GLY A 280 6.08 14.58 -13.24
C GLY A 280 7.44 14.05 -12.81
#